data_4271ff9e420bff54aa7267b71ddb3785
#
_entry.id   4271ff9e420bff54aa7267b71ddb3785
#
_cell.length_a   1.000
_cell.length_b   1.000
_cell.length_c   1.000
_cell.angle_alpha   90.00
_cell.angle_beta   90.00
_cell.angle_gamma   90.00
#
_symmetry.space_group_name_H-M   'P 1'
#
loop_
_entity.id
_entity.type
_entity.pdbx_description
1 polymer ?
#
loop_
_entity_poly.entity_id
_entity_poly.type
_entity_poly.pdbx_seq_one_letter_code
_entity_poly.pdbx_strand_id
1 'polypeptide(L)'
;MLERLTLWNIGGIGHTVLPLGRGLTVITGESGAGKSSIVRALELAAGSRGQSSLIRGGEDEAGVEAVFLTDARFPDLDDSLQPEDGALFVRRVLSRGDRSRCALQGLSVSLGTCAQAAGLLLRIQSQFAQMELLDVGRQLSMVDACTDSGTRAAAEELRTVFDRARACDRDLRTMNERRTEIERRYANANEVLALVRRVRPEPGLEGALEERLSALGRRLSLQDRARQNLDRLTGGLSEQGLLDELRNLAESLLELLPESERDEGRRTLTEGAQAFADVAESVRDVLDSRSNEAQEREDLEARLGAVRRLKRLSGTRTEEELLAWCRDASESLEWLEASYAQLEETAQRARELKKRASALALALREGRRSASAELERRVNDLLAGLGMEGTVFSVRFKALDKLRRSGADEAEFLLSTGKRSGRVEKIASGGELSRLLLALQLSLPDPWLPPTLVFDEVEAGLGGRAAVLSGQKLKELSRRTQVILVTHEASIAALGDSHILVRREGGESLVRAVEGEERVHEIARMLSGSPDLAEAQEHARRLLGEAGRE
;
A
#
# COMPACT_ATOMS: atom_id res chain seq x y z
N MET A 1 -8.05 -27.45 -17.08
CA MET A 1 -7.04 -28.52 -17.11
C MET A 1 -5.98 -28.21 -18.16
N LEU A 2 -4.78 -28.77 -18.03
CA LEU A 2 -3.72 -28.65 -19.05
C LEU A 2 -4.01 -29.64 -20.19
N GLU A 3 -4.27 -29.11 -21.38
CA GLU A 3 -4.57 -29.94 -22.57
C GLU A 3 -3.31 -30.30 -23.34
N ARG A 4 -2.40 -29.34 -23.49
CA ARG A 4 -1.20 -29.51 -24.30
C ARG A 4 -0.02 -28.76 -23.69
N LEU A 5 1.13 -29.43 -23.69
CA LEU A 5 2.41 -28.86 -23.28
C LEU A 5 3.42 -29.00 -24.43
N THR A 6 3.88 -27.90 -24.96
CA THR A 6 4.94 -27.86 -25.99
C THR A 6 6.24 -27.37 -25.35
N LEU A 7 7.31 -28.10 -25.55
CA LEU A 7 8.64 -27.80 -25.00
C LEU A 7 9.66 -27.69 -26.14
N TRP A 8 10.58 -26.76 -26.01
CA TRP A 8 11.73 -26.69 -26.92
C TRP A 8 12.99 -26.27 -26.15
N ASN A 9 14.09 -26.96 -26.45
CA ASN A 9 15.43 -26.71 -25.93
C ASN A 9 15.54 -26.69 -24.39
N ILE A 10 14.75 -27.51 -23.68
CA ILE A 10 14.79 -27.61 -22.22
C ILE A 10 15.56 -28.86 -21.79
N GLY A 11 16.66 -28.69 -21.10
CA GLY A 11 17.52 -29.78 -20.63
C GLY A 11 17.99 -30.68 -21.77
N GLY A 12 17.63 -31.96 -21.74
CA GLY A 12 17.93 -32.92 -22.82
C GLY A 12 16.92 -32.93 -23.98
N ILE A 13 15.79 -32.21 -23.86
CA ILE A 13 14.68 -32.24 -24.83
C ILE A 13 14.89 -31.18 -25.89
N GLY A 14 15.00 -31.59 -27.17
CA GLY A 14 15.09 -30.67 -28.31
C GLY A 14 13.74 -30.00 -28.60
N HIS A 15 12.74 -30.80 -29.01
CA HIS A 15 11.36 -30.34 -29.21
C HIS A 15 10.40 -31.49 -28.97
N THR A 16 9.30 -31.21 -28.28
CA THR A 16 8.22 -32.16 -28.09
C THR A 16 6.87 -31.49 -27.85
N VAL A 17 5.80 -32.17 -28.25
CA VAL A 17 4.42 -31.76 -28.00
C VAL A 17 3.74 -32.91 -27.25
N LEU A 18 3.25 -32.63 -26.05
CA LEU A 18 2.61 -33.58 -25.18
C LEU A 18 1.12 -33.26 -25.08
N PRO A 19 0.25 -34.05 -25.70
CA PRO A 19 -1.17 -34.02 -25.40
C PRO A 19 -1.41 -34.66 -24.03
N LEU A 20 -2.21 -33.97 -23.19
CA LEU A 20 -2.49 -34.35 -21.82
C LEU A 20 -4.00 -34.48 -21.63
N GLY A 21 -4.46 -35.68 -21.22
CA GLY A 21 -5.87 -35.97 -20.99
C GLY A 21 -6.33 -35.72 -19.57
N ARG A 22 -7.62 -35.92 -19.33
CA ARG A 22 -8.18 -36.01 -17.97
C ARG A 22 -7.68 -37.27 -17.27
N GLY A 23 -7.80 -37.30 -15.94
CA GLY A 23 -7.40 -38.44 -15.14
C GLY A 23 -5.93 -38.40 -14.75
N LEU A 24 -5.33 -39.57 -14.59
CA LEU A 24 -3.96 -39.78 -14.17
C LEU A 24 -3.05 -40.00 -15.38
N THR A 25 -2.18 -39.03 -15.68
CA THR A 25 -1.09 -39.17 -16.65
C THR A 25 0.20 -39.51 -15.91
N VAL A 26 0.81 -40.66 -16.24
CA VAL A 26 2.09 -41.05 -15.66
C VAL A 26 3.23 -40.81 -16.63
N ILE A 27 4.37 -40.34 -16.11
CA ILE A 27 5.60 -40.05 -16.86
C ILE A 27 6.69 -40.98 -16.29
N THR A 28 7.20 -41.89 -17.13
CA THR A 28 8.26 -42.83 -16.75
C THR A 28 9.49 -42.68 -17.65
N GLY A 29 10.52 -43.45 -17.35
CA GLY A 29 11.78 -43.46 -18.11
C GLY A 29 12.99 -43.69 -17.20
N GLU A 30 14.14 -43.93 -17.79
CA GLU A 30 15.39 -44.16 -17.06
C GLU A 30 15.83 -42.95 -16.23
N SER A 31 16.71 -43.19 -15.24
CA SER A 31 17.32 -42.06 -14.50
C SER A 31 18.13 -41.22 -15.45
N GLY A 32 17.98 -39.88 -15.40
CA GLY A 32 18.68 -38.99 -16.32
C GLY A 32 18.10 -38.90 -17.74
N ALA A 33 17.00 -39.60 -18.05
CA ALA A 33 16.35 -39.57 -19.38
C ALA A 33 15.72 -38.19 -19.73
N GLY A 34 15.46 -37.32 -18.75
CA GLY A 34 14.86 -36.00 -18.99
C GLY A 34 13.50 -35.79 -18.34
N LYS A 35 13.02 -36.71 -17.48
CA LYS A 35 11.76 -36.55 -16.72
C LYS A 35 11.69 -35.23 -15.95
N SER A 36 12.78 -34.89 -15.24
CA SER A 36 12.88 -33.61 -14.52
C SER A 36 12.84 -32.39 -15.43
N SER A 37 13.19 -32.53 -16.73
CA SER A 37 13.08 -31.43 -17.71
C SER A 37 11.62 -31.10 -17.99
N ILE A 38 10.72 -32.12 -18.00
CA ILE A 38 9.27 -31.91 -18.15
C ILE A 38 8.70 -31.21 -16.90
N VAL A 39 9.11 -31.65 -15.68
CA VAL A 39 8.66 -31.00 -14.44
C VAL A 39 9.08 -29.53 -14.41
N ARG A 40 10.35 -29.26 -14.77
CA ARG A 40 10.87 -27.88 -14.84
C ARG A 40 10.17 -27.03 -15.91
N ALA A 41 9.79 -27.61 -17.03
CA ALA A 41 8.96 -26.93 -18.03
C ALA A 41 7.58 -26.56 -17.48
N LEU A 42 6.95 -27.48 -16.75
CA LEU A 42 5.69 -27.19 -16.05
C LEU A 42 5.87 -26.10 -14.98
N GLU A 43 6.97 -26.12 -14.22
CA GLU A 43 7.33 -25.04 -13.27
C GLU A 43 7.48 -23.68 -13.97
N LEU A 44 8.12 -23.66 -15.14
CA LEU A 44 8.22 -22.45 -15.96
C LEU A 44 6.85 -21.96 -16.42
N ALA A 45 5.99 -22.85 -16.90
CA ALA A 45 4.63 -22.52 -17.30
C ALA A 45 3.80 -21.99 -16.12
N ALA A 46 4.01 -22.55 -14.91
CA ALA A 46 3.38 -22.08 -13.67
C ALA A 46 3.91 -20.72 -13.16
N GLY A 47 4.90 -20.12 -13.84
CA GLY A 47 5.42 -18.81 -13.46
C GLY A 47 6.63 -18.83 -12.55
N SER A 48 7.32 -19.97 -12.36
CA SER A 48 8.56 -20.04 -11.60
C SER A 48 9.70 -19.26 -12.28
N ARG A 49 10.70 -18.83 -11.51
CA ARG A 49 11.89 -18.18 -12.07
C ARG A 49 12.69 -19.18 -12.88
N GLY A 50 12.92 -18.86 -14.15
CA GLY A 50 13.79 -19.66 -15.01
C GLY A 50 15.25 -19.36 -14.77
N GLN A 51 16.09 -20.40 -14.91
CA GLN A 51 17.57 -20.29 -14.89
C GLN A 51 18.12 -20.64 -16.26
N SER A 52 19.17 -19.96 -16.70
CA SER A 52 19.85 -20.23 -17.96
C SER A 52 20.40 -21.66 -18.07
N SER A 53 20.65 -22.32 -16.93
CA SER A 53 21.05 -23.74 -16.85
C SER A 53 19.98 -24.72 -17.37
N LEU A 54 18.73 -24.27 -17.56
CA LEU A 54 17.66 -25.06 -18.18
C LEU A 54 17.76 -25.11 -19.70
N ILE A 55 18.48 -24.18 -20.31
CA ILE A 55 18.65 -24.11 -21.76
C ILE A 55 19.59 -25.22 -22.21
N ARG A 56 19.15 -25.99 -23.20
CA ARG A 56 19.93 -27.06 -23.80
C ARG A 56 21.31 -26.58 -24.22
N GLY A 57 22.34 -27.39 -24.00
CA GLY A 57 23.70 -27.07 -24.42
C GLY A 57 23.80 -26.81 -25.91
N GLY A 58 24.36 -25.65 -26.30
CA GLY A 58 24.47 -25.23 -27.69
C GLY A 58 23.37 -24.30 -28.18
N GLU A 59 22.24 -24.21 -27.47
CA GLU A 59 21.09 -23.36 -27.84
C GLU A 59 21.13 -22.01 -27.10
N ASP A 60 20.55 -20.98 -27.72
CA ASP A 60 20.49 -19.63 -27.16
C ASP A 60 19.17 -19.35 -26.43
N GLU A 61 18.12 -20.08 -26.76
CA GLU A 61 16.78 -19.95 -26.17
C GLU A 61 16.16 -21.31 -25.90
N ALA A 62 15.37 -21.36 -24.84
CA ALA A 62 14.51 -22.48 -24.48
C ALA A 62 13.14 -21.96 -24.12
N GLY A 63 12.11 -22.81 -24.22
CA GLY A 63 10.82 -22.35 -23.79
C GLY A 63 9.77 -23.43 -23.65
N VAL A 64 8.62 -23.01 -23.17
CA VAL A 64 7.43 -23.81 -22.96
C VAL A 64 6.20 -23.04 -23.38
N GLU A 65 5.26 -23.76 -23.97
CA GLU A 65 3.90 -23.30 -24.22
C GLU A 65 2.91 -24.30 -23.63
N ALA A 66 2.01 -23.79 -22.78
CA ALA A 66 0.97 -24.57 -22.12
C ALA A 66 -0.40 -24.05 -22.52
N VAL A 67 -1.28 -24.95 -22.91
CA VAL A 67 -2.67 -24.66 -23.26
C VAL A 67 -3.56 -25.24 -22.18
N PHE A 68 -4.29 -24.38 -21.49
CA PHE A 68 -5.22 -24.78 -20.44
C PHE A 68 -6.66 -24.60 -20.91
N LEU A 69 -7.44 -25.67 -20.83
CA LEU A 69 -8.89 -25.57 -20.99
C LEU A 69 -9.52 -25.08 -19.70
N THR A 70 -10.20 -23.93 -19.77
CA THR A 70 -10.86 -23.30 -18.62
C THR A 70 -11.90 -22.29 -19.07
N ASP A 71 -13.07 -22.32 -18.44
CA ASP A 71 -14.12 -21.31 -18.58
C ASP A 71 -14.06 -20.27 -17.44
N ALA A 72 -13.06 -20.39 -16.56
CA ALA A 72 -12.90 -19.49 -15.42
C ALA A 72 -12.46 -18.10 -15.90
N ARG A 73 -13.15 -17.05 -15.44
CA ARG A 73 -12.68 -15.67 -15.55
C ARG A 73 -11.72 -15.36 -14.42
N PHE A 74 -10.70 -14.60 -14.73
CA PHE A 74 -9.67 -14.14 -13.80
C PHE A 74 -9.90 -12.65 -13.46
N PRO A 75 -10.49 -12.32 -12.29
CA PRO A 75 -10.91 -10.95 -11.97
C PRO A 75 -9.79 -9.91 -12.01
N ASP A 76 -8.55 -10.35 -11.77
CA ASP A 76 -7.38 -9.48 -11.71
C ASP A 76 -6.63 -9.34 -13.04
N LEU A 77 -7.14 -9.97 -14.11
CA LEU A 77 -6.57 -9.86 -15.46
C LEU A 77 -7.42 -8.95 -16.34
N ASP A 78 -6.76 -8.17 -17.18
CA ASP A 78 -7.40 -7.38 -18.23
C ASP A 78 -8.22 -8.26 -19.18
N ASP A 79 -9.27 -7.74 -19.77
CA ASP A 79 -10.17 -8.47 -20.66
C ASP A 79 -9.41 -9.12 -21.86
N SER A 80 -8.35 -8.51 -22.35
CA SER A 80 -7.51 -9.03 -23.45
C SER A 80 -6.63 -10.23 -23.05
N LEU A 81 -6.53 -10.52 -21.75
CA LEU A 81 -5.75 -11.64 -21.19
C LEU A 81 -6.65 -12.77 -20.68
N GLN A 82 -7.96 -12.61 -20.79
CA GLN A 82 -8.92 -13.64 -20.39
C GLN A 82 -8.87 -14.84 -21.35
N PRO A 83 -9.30 -16.04 -20.90
CA PRO A 83 -9.44 -17.20 -21.78
C PRO A 83 -10.32 -16.87 -22.99
N GLU A 84 -9.88 -17.27 -24.18
CA GLU A 84 -10.63 -17.19 -25.44
C GLU A 84 -11.03 -18.60 -25.88
N ASP A 85 -12.27 -18.78 -26.33
CA ASP A 85 -12.82 -20.08 -26.75
C ASP A 85 -12.62 -21.20 -25.73
N GLY A 86 -12.68 -20.87 -24.42
CA GLY A 86 -12.47 -21.84 -23.34
C GLY A 86 -11.01 -22.26 -23.13
N ALA A 87 -10.03 -21.55 -23.70
CA ALA A 87 -8.61 -21.85 -23.58
C ALA A 87 -7.78 -20.64 -23.11
N LEU A 88 -6.82 -20.92 -22.24
CA LEU A 88 -5.78 -19.97 -21.83
C LEU A 88 -4.41 -20.44 -22.34
N PHE A 89 -3.75 -19.60 -23.14
CA PHE A 89 -2.42 -19.86 -23.68
C PHE A 89 -1.36 -19.17 -22.85
N VAL A 90 -0.43 -19.95 -22.30
CA VAL A 90 0.71 -19.48 -21.51
C VAL A 90 2.00 -19.82 -22.25
N ARG A 91 2.81 -18.83 -22.59
CA ARG A 91 4.10 -19.05 -23.24
C ARG A 91 5.23 -18.42 -22.42
N ARG A 92 6.29 -19.19 -22.23
CA ARG A 92 7.50 -18.76 -21.54
C ARG A 92 8.73 -19.03 -22.38
N VAL A 93 9.59 -18.03 -22.53
CA VAL A 93 10.85 -18.13 -23.25
C VAL A 93 12.00 -17.67 -22.36
N LEU A 94 13.01 -18.48 -22.21
CA LEU A 94 14.27 -18.19 -21.53
C LEU A 94 15.34 -17.95 -22.57
N SER A 95 16.13 -16.89 -22.42
CA SER A 95 17.29 -16.60 -23.26
C SER A 95 18.57 -16.63 -22.39
N ARG A 96 19.73 -16.89 -23.02
CA ARG A 96 21.02 -16.78 -22.32
C ARG A 96 21.19 -15.39 -21.71
N GLY A 97 21.70 -15.32 -20.47
CA GLY A 97 21.78 -14.08 -19.68
C GLY A 97 20.59 -13.81 -18.78
N ASP A 98 19.84 -14.88 -18.41
CA ASP A 98 18.72 -14.89 -17.48
C ASP A 98 17.54 -13.96 -17.85
N ARG A 99 17.44 -13.60 -19.12
CA ARG A 99 16.27 -12.88 -19.63
C ARG A 99 15.12 -13.85 -19.86
N SER A 100 13.98 -13.51 -19.30
CA SER A 100 12.76 -14.32 -19.42
C SER A 100 11.60 -13.48 -19.95
N ARG A 101 10.93 -13.98 -20.95
CA ARG A 101 9.72 -13.38 -21.55
C ARG A 101 8.52 -14.25 -21.22
N CYS A 102 7.42 -13.61 -20.84
CA CYS A 102 6.13 -14.25 -20.60
C CYS A 102 5.11 -13.69 -21.57
N ALA A 103 4.23 -14.54 -22.03
CA ALA A 103 3.04 -14.12 -22.77
C ALA A 103 1.81 -14.91 -22.31
N LEU A 104 0.67 -14.21 -22.20
CA LEU A 104 -0.66 -14.77 -22.04
C LEU A 104 -1.49 -14.36 -23.25
N GLN A 105 -2.20 -15.28 -23.87
CA GLN A 105 -3.01 -15.02 -25.08
C GLN A 105 -2.20 -14.29 -26.18
N GLY A 106 -0.90 -14.62 -26.30
CA GLY A 106 0.00 -13.98 -27.27
C GLY A 106 0.53 -12.60 -26.84
N LEU A 107 0.01 -11.97 -25.80
CA LEU A 107 0.43 -10.65 -25.31
C LEU A 107 1.52 -10.78 -24.25
N SER A 108 2.55 -9.93 -24.34
CA SER A 108 3.63 -9.88 -23.35
C SER A 108 3.13 -9.37 -22.01
N VAL A 109 3.40 -10.15 -20.94
CA VAL A 109 2.99 -9.81 -19.57
C VAL A 109 4.15 -9.90 -18.60
N SER A 110 3.96 -9.37 -17.38
CA SER A 110 4.91 -9.54 -16.29
C SER A 110 4.97 -10.99 -15.82
N LEU A 111 6.09 -11.40 -15.20
CA LEU A 111 6.21 -12.72 -14.57
C LEU A 111 5.15 -12.90 -13.48
N GLY A 112 4.85 -11.85 -12.71
CA GLY A 112 3.82 -11.88 -11.66
C GLY A 112 2.42 -12.15 -12.22
N THR A 113 2.03 -11.49 -13.31
CA THR A 113 0.76 -11.69 -14.00
C THR A 113 0.63 -13.13 -14.52
N CYS A 114 1.71 -13.64 -15.13
CA CYS A 114 1.76 -15.02 -15.62
C CYS A 114 1.63 -16.03 -14.47
N ALA A 115 2.39 -15.84 -13.38
CA ALA A 115 2.33 -16.71 -12.21
C ALA A 115 0.95 -16.71 -11.52
N GLN A 116 0.31 -15.55 -11.47
CA GLN A 116 -1.05 -15.42 -10.93
C GLN A 116 -2.07 -16.20 -11.74
N ALA A 117 -2.06 -16.07 -13.07
CA ALA A 117 -2.99 -16.77 -13.95
C ALA A 117 -2.73 -18.29 -13.95
N ALA A 118 -1.48 -18.69 -14.23
CA ALA A 118 -1.12 -20.11 -14.32
C ALA A 118 -1.20 -20.82 -12.96
N GLY A 119 -0.87 -20.16 -11.85
CA GLY A 119 -0.91 -20.73 -10.51
C GLY A 119 -2.32 -21.12 -10.03
N LEU A 120 -3.37 -20.55 -10.62
CA LEU A 120 -4.75 -20.95 -10.38
C LEU A 120 -5.13 -22.24 -11.13
N LEU A 121 -4.45 -22.54 -12.23
CA LEU A 121 -4.76 -23.65 -13.12
C LEU A 121 -3.83 -24.86 -12.93
N LEU A 122 -2.61 -24.62 -12.49
CA LEU A 122 -1.56 -25.61 -12.36
C LEU A 122 -0.83 -25.47 -11.03
N ARG A 123 -0.80 -26.55 -10.25
CA ARG A 123 0.01 -26.62 -9.02
C ARG A 123 0.94 -27.81 -9.08
N ILE A 124 2.21 -27.56 -8.83
CA ILE A 124 3.26 -28.58 -8.89
C ILE A 124 3.67 -28.94 -7.47
N GLN A 125 3.60 -30.22 -7.15
CA GLN A 125 4.03 -30.80 -5.88
C GLN A 125 5.44 -31.38 -6.04
N SER A 126 6.43 -30.51 -6.20
CA SER A 126 7.86 -30.85 -6.21
C SER A 126 8.49 -30.61 -4.82
N GLN A 127 9.74 -31.01 -4.62
CA GLN A 127 10.49 -30.72 -3.39
C GLN A 127 10.49 -29.22 -3.02
N PHE A 128 10.34 -28.33 -4.00
CA PHE A 128 10.22 -26.88 -3.77
C PHE A 128 8.82 -26.43 -3.36
N ALA A 129 7.77 -27.11 -3.84
CA ALA A 129 6.38 -26.81 -3.46
C ALA A 129 6.03 -27.24 -2.03
N GLN A 130 6.84 -28.08 -1.43
CA GLN A 130 6.77 -28.38 0.00
C GLN A 130 6.91 -27.11 0.85
N MET A 131 7.58 -26.06 0.31
CA MET A 131 7.66 -24.74 0.92
C MET A 131 6.29 -24.02 1.05
N GLU A 132 5.30 -24.34 0.22
CA GLU A 132 3.97 -23.75 0.34
C GLU A 132 3.19 -24.22 1.58
N LEU A 133 3.42 -25.45 2.05
CA LEU A 133 2.89 -25.93 3.33
C LEU A 133 3.51 -25.21 4.53
N LEU A 134 4.66 -24.59 4.34
CA LEU A 134 5.39 -23.87 5.38
C LEU A 134 4.81 -22.45 5.56
N ASP A 135 4.02 -21.96 4.59
CA ASP A 135 3.40 -20.64 4.67
C ASP A 135 2.14 -20.68 5.57
N VAL A 136 2.21 -19.94 6.67
CA VAL A 136 1.11 -19.85 7.66
C VAL A 136 -0.19 -19.33 7.04
N GLY A 137 -0.09 -18.43 6.05
CA GLY A 137 -1.25 -17.91 5.33
C GLY A 137 -1.94 -19.00 4.49
N ARG A 138 -1.16 -19.87 3.85
CA ARG A 138 -1.66 -21.04 3.08
C ARG A 138 -2.31 -22.06 4.00
N GLN A 139 -1.71 -22.36 5.15
CA GLN A 139 -2.29 -23.28 6.13
C GLN A 139 -3.67 -22.79 6.59
N LEU A 140 -3.79 -21.49 6.91
CA LEU A 140 -5.08 -20.89 7.27
C LEU A 140 -6.09 -20.96 6.12
N SER A 141 -5.66 -20.72 4.88
CA SER A 141 -6.52 -20.80 3.69
C SER A 141 -7.05 -22.22 3.44
N MET A 142 -6.24 -23.27 3.73
CA MET A 142 -6.69 -24.66 3.66
C MET A 142 -7.78 -24.98 4.68
N VAL A 143 -7.65 -24.45 5.91
CA VAL A 143 -8.72 -24.58 6.91
C VAL A 143 -9.97 -23.82 6.47
N ASP A 144 -9.81 -22.58 5.96
CA ASP A 144 -10.93 -21.77 5.48
C ASP A 144 -11.69 -22.42 4.33
N ALA A 145 -11.00 -23.17 3.46
CA ALA A 145 -11.61 -23.95 2.38
C ALA A 145 -12.58 -25.03 2.90
N CYS A 146 -12.28 -25.60 4.06
CA CYS A 146 -13.09 -26.64 4.69
C CYS A 146 -14.24 -26.09 5.54
N THR A 147 -14.36 -24.77 5.73
CA THR A 147 -15.44 -24.15 6.50
C THR A 147 -16.78 -24.23 5.78
N ASP A 148 -17.86 -24.13 6.54
CA ASP A 148 -19.22 -24.05 6.00
C ASP A 148 -19.50 -22.71 5.31
N SER A 149 -20.66 -22.60 4.66
CA SER A 149 -21.06 -21.38 3.94
C SER A 149 -21.24 -20.18 4.87
N GLY A 150 -21.71 -20.40 6.11
CA GLY A 150 -21.90 -19.35 7.10
C GLY A 150 -20.57 -18.74 7.56
N THR A 151 -19.60 -19.60 7.86
CA THR A 151 -18.24 -19.18 8.22
C THR A 151 -17.54 -18.44 7.08
N ARG A 152 -17.71 -18.89 5.84
CA ARG A 152 -17.18 -18.19 4.65
C ARG A 152 -17.80 -16.82 4.46
N ALA A 153 -19.14 -16.71 4.64
CA ALA A 153 -19.81 -15.41 4.60
C ALA A 153 -19.33 -14.46 5.69
N ALA A 154 -19.12 -14.97 6.92
CA ALA A 154 -18.55 -14.19 8.02
C ALA A 154 -17.12 -13.72 7.73
N ALA A 155 -16.30 -14.54 7.06
CA ALA A 155 -14.95 -14.14 6.63
C ALA A 155 -14.97 -13.01 5.61
N GLU A 156 -15.88 -13.03 4.64
CA GLU A 156 -16.03 -11.98 3.63
C GLU A 156 -16.59 -10.68 4.24
N GLU A 157 -17.59 -10.79 5.12
CA GLU A 157 -18.10 -9.66 5.86
C GLU A 157 -17.00 -9.03 6.73
N LEU A 158 -16.18 -9.85 7.41
CA LEU A 158 -15.05 -9.37 8.21
C LEU A 158 -14.07 -8.54 7.37
N ARG A 159 -13.71 -8.99 6.18
CA ARG A 159 -12.82 -8.25 5.27
C ARG A 159 -13.38 -6.87 4.97
N THR A 160 -14.67 -6.81 4.60
CA THR A 160 -15.36 -5.56 4.27
C THR A 160 -15.42 -4.61 5.46
N VAL A 161 -15.82 -5.12 6.62
CA VAL A 161 -15.93 -4.32 7.86
C VAL A 161 -14.56 -3.84 8.34
N PHE A 162 -13.54 -4.68 8.25
CA PHE A 162 -12.16 -4.32 8.61
C PHE A 162 -11.61 -3.20 7.72
N ASP A 163 -11.81 -3.29 6.40
CA ASP A 163 -11.36 -2.27 5.46
C ASP A 163 -12.06 -0.93 5.71
N ARG A 164 -13.38 -0.95 6.00
CA ARG A 164 -14.15 0.26 6.39
C ARG A 164 -13.67 0.84 7.72
N ALA A 165 -13.39 0.01 8.72
CA ALA A 165 -12.86 0.48 10.01
C ALA A 165 -11.50 1.17 9.84
N ARG A 166 -10.62 0.60 9.01
CA ARG A 166 -9.33 1.22 8.67
C ARG A 166 -9.46 2.51 7.89
N ALA A 167 -10.46 2.64 7.02
CA ALA A 167 -10.76 3.90 6.34
C ALA A 167 -11.15 4.98 7.37
N CYS A 168 -12.10 4.70 8.26
CA CYS A 168 -12.48 5.63 9.32
C CYS A 168 -11.29 6.04 10.21
N ASP A 169 -10.39 5.10 10.56
CA ASP A 169 -9.20 5.42 11.35
C ASP A 169 -8.21 6.34 10.59
N ARG A 170 -8.09 6.20 9.27
CA ARG A 170 -7.30 7.14 8.45
C ARG A 170 -7.93 8.52 8.41
N ASP A 171 -9.24 8.59 8.17
CA ASP A 171 -9.99 9.85 8.10
C ASP A 171 -9.86 10.62 9.43
N LEU A 172 -10.03 9.93 10.56
CA LEU A 172 -9.85 10.52 11.90
C LEU A 172 -8.44 11.08 12.11
N ARG A 173 -7.40 10.39 11.66
CA ARG A 173 -6.03 10.90 11.74
C ARG A 173 -5.85 12.16 10.91
N THR A 174 -6.26 12.12 9.66
CA THR A 174 -6.15 13.27 8.75
C THR A 174 -6.92 14.48 9.29
N MET A 175 -8.13 14.28 9.80
CA MET A 175 -8.92 15.35 10.42
C MET A 175 -8.25 15.93 11.67
N ASN A 176 -7.71 15.07 12.54
CA ASN A 176 -7.01 15.53 13.76
C ASN A 176 -5.70 16.26 13.43
N GLU A 177 -4.93 15.79 12.46
CA GLU A 177 -3.70 16.46 11.99
C GLU A 177 -4.04 17.85 11.44
N ARG A 178 -5.07 17.96 10.59
CA ARG A 178 -5.55 19.23 10.06
C ARG A 178 -6.02 20.18 11.17
N ARG A 179 -6.76 19.68 12.15
CA ARG A 179 -7.20 20.47 13.32
C ARG A 179 -6.01 21.03 14.10
N THR A 180 -5.05 20.18 14.44
CA THR A 180 -3.85 20.60 15.19
C THR A 180 -3.07 21.66 14.42
N GLU A 181 -2.97 21.54 13.12
CA GLU A 181 -2.29 22.55 12.28
C GLU A 181 -3.06 23.87 12.26
N ILE A 182 -4.39 23.85 12.14
CA ILE A 182 -5.23 25.05 12.18
C ILE A 182 -5.12 25.72 13.56
N GLU A 183 -5.25 24.98 14.64
CA GLU A 183 -5.16 25.47 16.01
C GLU A 183 -3.79 26.13 16.28
N ARG A 184 -2.71 25.53 15.76
CA ARG A 184 -1.37 26.07 15.86
C ARG A 184 -1.20 27.34 15.01
N ARG A 185 -1.61 27.31 13.74
CA ARG A 185 -1.42 28.40 12.79
C ARG A 185 -2.24 29.64 13.13
N TYR A 186 -3.43 29.43 13.67
CA TYR A 186 -4.40 30.48 13.94
C TYR A 186 -4.66 30.67 15.45
N ALA A 187 -3.69 30.36 16.29
CA ALA A 187 -3.81 30.49 17.76
C ALA A 187 -4.30 31.89 18.22
N ASN A 188 -3.89 32.93 17.51
CA ASN A 188 -4.24 34.33 17.80
C ASN A 188 -5.38 34.87 16.92
N ALA A 189 -6.05 34.03 16.13
CA ALA A 189 -7.02 34.47 15.12
C ALA A 189 -8.16 35.29 15.71
N ASN A 190 -8.73 34.88 16.83
CA ASN A 190 -9.82 35.60 17.48
C ASN A 190 -9.40 37.03 17.89
N GLU A 191 -8.21 37.21 18.44
CA GLU A 191 -7.67 38.51 18.79
C GLU A 191 -7.43 39.39 17.54
N VAL A 192 -6.80 38.79 16.51
CA VAL A 192 -6.51 39.50 15.24
C VAL A 192 -7.79 39.92 14.55
N LEU A 193 -8.77 39.00 14.41
CA LEU A 193 -10.05 39.30 13.75
C LEU A 193 -10.85 40.37 14.49
N ALA A 194 -10.86 40.35 15.84
CA ALA A 194 -11.51 41.37 16.64
C ALA A 194 -10.84 42.74 16.43
N LEU A 195 -9.50 42.79 16.40
CA LEU A 195 -8.75 44.01 16.19
C LEU A 195 -8.87 44.55 14.75
N VAL A 196 -8.92 43.66 13.75
CA VAL A 196 -9.17 44.02 12.34
C VAL A 196 -10.53 44.67 12.15
N ARG A 197 -11.59 44.15 12.78
CA ARG A 197 -12.93 44.78 12.76
C ARG A 197 -12.92 46.23 13.30
N ARG A 198 -12.07 46.50 14.31
CA ARG A 198 -11.92 47.84 14.91
C ARG A 198 -11.06 48.78 14.09
N VAL A 199 -9.91 48.29 13.58
CA VAL A 199 -8.92 49.10 12.88
C VAL A 199 -9.29 49.33 11.42
N ARG A 200 -9.94 48.34 10.81
CA ARG A 200 -10.32 48.28 9.38
C ARG A 200 -9.12 48.58 8.47
N PRO A 201 -8.11 47.72 8.50
CA PRO A 201 -6.93 47.92 7.66
C PRO A 201 -7.30 47.82 6.18
N GLU A 202 -6.73 48.72 5.38
CA GLU A 202 -6.83 48.74 3.92
C GLU A 202 -5.40 48.72 3.34
N PRO A 203 -5.23 48.25 2.10
CA PRO A 203 -3.92 48.29 1.45
C PRO A 203 -3.29 49.69 1.47
N GLY A 204 -2.05 49.78 1.93
CA GLY A 204 -1.31 51.04 2.02
C GLY A 204 -1.65 51.91 3.23
N LEU A 205 -2.48 51.46 4.18
CA LEU A 205 -2.89 52.25 5.35
C LEU A 205 -1.69 52.67 6.22
N GLU A 206 -0.73 51.77 6.44
CA GLU A 206 0.47 52.10 7.25
C GLU A 206 1.23 53.25 6.64
N GLY A 207 1.52 53.20 5.33
CA GLY A 207 2.21 54.29 4.62
C GLY A 207 1.44 55.60 4.65
N ALA A 208 0.14 55.58 4.48
CA ALA A 208 -0.71 56.76 4.56
C ALA A 208 -0.70 57.40 5.97
N LEU A 209 -0.73 56.58 7.02
CA LEU A 209 -0.63 57.03 8.40
C LEU A 209 0.75 57.62 8.71
N GLU A 210 1.82 57.03 8.23
CA GLU A 210 3.21 57.55 8.39
C GLU A 210 3.40 58.87 7.67
N GLU A 211 2.92 59.02 6.45
CA GLU A 211 2.96 60.28 5.71
C GLU A 211 2.19 61.38 6.43
N ARG A 212 1.00 61.05 6.95
CA ARG A 212 0.18 62.03 7.69
C ARG A 212 0.82 62.43 9.00
N LEU A 213 1.39 61.48 9.75
CA LEU A 213 2.16 61.76 10.97
C LEU A 213 3.40 62.63 10.68
N SER A 214 4.14 62.36 9.62
CA SER A 214 5.28 63.13 9.20
C SER A 214 4.90 64.57 8.83
N ALA A 215 3.79 64.74 8.08
CA ALA A 215 3.26 66.03 7.71
C ALA A 215 2.83 66.85 8.96
N LEU A 216 2.11 66.17 9.87
CA LEU A 216 1.67 66.80 11.12
C LEU A 216 2.84 67.16 12.03
N GLY A 217 3.86 66.29 12.14
CA GLY A 217 5.08 66.56 12.90
C GLY A 217 5.84 67.76 12.38
N ARG A 218 5.97 67.96 11.06
CA ARG A 218 6.57 69.18 10.46
C ARG A 218 5.76 70.39 10.81
N ARG A 219 4.44 70.29 10.81
CA ARG A 219 3.54 71.41 11.12
C ARG A 219 3.63 71.84 12.59
N LEU A 220 3.58 70.86 13.51
CA LEU A 220 3.78 71.11 14.95
C LEU A 220 5.14 71.73 15.25
N SER A 221 6.21 71.27 14.60
CA SER A 221 7.55 71.87 14.74
C SER A 221 7.61 73.32 14.25
N LEU A 222 6.86 73.66 13.19
CA LEU A 222 6.74 75.03 12.73
C LEU A 222 5.97 75.91 13.73
N GLN A 223 4.88 75.36 14.30
CA GLN A 223 4.11 76.08 15.35
C GLN A 223 4.92 76.32 16.60
N ASP A 224 5.69 75.34 17.07
CA ASP A 224 6.56 75.49 18.24
C ASP A 224 7.62 76.60 18.01
N ARG A 225 8.25 76.61 16.82
CA ARG A 225 9.18 77.69 16.43
C ARG A 225 8.48 79.03 16.35
N ALA A 226 7.27 79.09 15.81
CA ALA A 226 6.51 80.32 15.75
C ALA A 226 6.16 80.83 17.14
N ARG A 227 5.72 79.95 18.07
CA ARG A 227 5.47 80.28 19.47
C ARG A 227 6.75 80.86 20.15
N GLN A 228 7.86 80.16 20.01
CA GLN A 228 9.14 80.63 20.57
C GLN A 228 9.55 81.99 20.02
N ASN A 229 9.36 82.20 18.73
CA ASN A 229 9.66 83.48 18.12
C ASN A 229 8.68 84.61 18.57
N LEU A 230 7.41 84.30 18.74
CA LEU A 230 6.40 85.20 19.31
C LEU A 230 6.75 85.58 20.75
N ASP A 231 7.09 84.64 21.61
CA ASP A 231 7.49 84.89 22.99
C ASP A 231 8.74 85.77 23.07
N ARG A 232 9.71 85.54 22.20
CA ARG A 232 10.90 86.43 22.09
C ARG A 232 10.54 87.79 21.59
N LEU A 233 9.58 87.96 20.69
CA LEU A 233 9.17 89.21 20.12
C LEU A 233 8.38 90.04 21.13
N THR A 234 7.37 89.42 21.78
CA THR A 234 6.41 90.14 22.65
C THR A 234 6.78 90.09 24.13
N GLY A 235 7.77 89.32 24.52
CA GLY A 235 8.12 89.08 25.92
C GLY A 235 7.25 88.00 26.53
N GLY A 236 7.85 87.03 27.28
CA GLY A 236 7.13 86.03 28.08
C GLY A 236 6.78 86.61 29.47
N LEU A 237 6.20 85.75 30.32
CA LEU A 237 5.75 86.11 31.68
C LEU A 237 6.84 86.72 32.60
N SER A 238 8.12 86.64 32.23
CA SER A 238 9.24 87.03 33.07
C SER A 238 10.39 87.81 32.36
N GLU A 239 10.29 88.05 31.07
CA GLU A 239 11.34 88.62 30.24
C GLU A 239 10.79 89.79 29.38
N GLN A 240 11.58 90.88 29.23
CA GLN A 240 11.23 91.92 28.28
C GLN A 240 11.30 91.40 26.84
N GLY A 241 10.28 91.72 26.06
CA GLY A 241 10.28 91.37 24.66
C GLY A 241 11.21 92.28 23.84
N LEU A 242 11.61 91.68 22.65
CA LEU A 242 12.42 92.47 21.69
C LEU A 242 11.72 93.75 21.26
N LEU A 243 10.39 93.80 21.24
CA LEU A 243 9.62 95.02 20.96
C LEU A 243 9.79 96.07 22.06
N ASP A 244 9.84 95.66 23.33
CA ASP A 244 10.09 96.60 24.46
C ASP A 244 11.52 97.06 24.49
N GLU A 245 12.50 96.18 24.21
CA GLU A 245 13.91 96.54 24.08
C GLU A 245 14.14 97.58 22.96
N LEU A 246 13.53 97.31 21.76
CA LEU A 246 13.58 98.21 20.63
C LEU A 246 12.98 99.61 20.96
N ARG A 247 11.84 99.61 21.67
CA ARG A 247 11.16 100.80 22.10
C ARG A 247 12.06 101.63 23.04
N ASN A 248 12.64 100.96 24.04
CA ASN A 248 13.55 101.64 25.01
C ASN A 248 14.81 102.21 24.35
N LEU A 249 15.43 101.45 23.46
CA LEU A 249 16.58 101.88 22.66
C LEU A 249 16.22 103.06 21.77
N ALA A 250 15.10 102.96 21.11
CA ALA A 250 14.68 104.03 20.20
C ALA A 250 14.25 105.31 20.95
N GLU A 251 13.61 105.18 22.13
CA GLU A 251 13.34 106.35 22.97
C GLU A 251 14.62 107.06 23.41
N SER A 252 15.69 106.33 23.80
CA SER A 252 16.97 106.92 24.14
C SER A 252 17.67 107.61 22.95
N LEU A 253 17.47 107.09 21.72
CA LEU A 253 17.97 107.74 20.50
C LEU A 253 17.16 108.98 20.11
N LEU A 254 15.85 108.96 20.37
CA LEU A 254 14.99 110.13 20.14
C LEU A 254 15.38 111.35 20.99
N GLU A 255 16.01 111.12 22.18
CA GLU A 255 16.55 112.21 23.01
C GLU A 255 17.63 113.01 22.32
N LEU A 256 18.32 112.46 21.31
CA LEU A 256 19.35 113.10 20.51
C LEU A 256 18.81 113.99 19.38
N LEU A 257 17.51 113.89 19.06
CA LEU A 257 16.83 114.69 18.01
C LEU A 257 16.42 116.10 18.54
N PRO A 258 16.27 117.09 17.64
CA PRO A 258 15.65 118.37 17.96
C PRO A 258 14.20 118.20 18.46
N GLU A 259 13.74 119.04 19.37
CA GLU A 259 12.42 118.93 20.01
C GLU A 259 11.25 118.87 19.02
N SER A 260 11.41 119.58 17.87
CA SER A 260 10.43 119.61 16.78
C SER A 260 10.27 118.24 16.03
N GLU A 261 11.25 117.34 16.11
CA GLU A 261 11.28 116.10 15.41
C GLU A 261 11.01 114.86 16.33
N ARG A 262 11.06 115.06 17.67
CA ARG A 262 10.83 113.99 18.67
C ARG A 262 9.42 113.39 18.63
N ASP A 263 8.42 114.24 18.47
CA ASP A 263 7.02 113.77 18.45
C ASP A 263 6.67 112.97 17.20
N GLU A 264 7.25 113.35 16.06
CA GLU A 264 7.09 112.60 14.82
C GLU A 264 7.82 111.25 14.88
N GLY A 265 9.06 111.25 15.43
CA GLY A 265 9.83 110.05 15.69
C GLY A 265 9.12 109.07 16.66
N ARG A 266 8.54 109.63 17.76
CA ARG A 266 7.77 108.82 18.73
C ARG A 266 6.52 108.27 18.15
N ARG A 267 5.78 108.98 17.27
CA ARG A 267 4.61 108.51 16.57
C ARG A 267 4.96 107.37 15.63
N THR A 268 6.01 107.52 14.81
CA THR A 268 6.48 106.47 13.88
C THR A 268 6.88 105.19 14.60
N LEU A 269 7.59 105.34 15.77
CA LEU A 269 7.94 104.19 16.61
C LEU A 269 6.72 103.48 17.17
N THR A 270 5.74 104.24 17.63
CA THR A 270 4.49 103.69 18.19
C THR A 270 3.68 102.93 17.10
N GLU A 271 3.57 103.57 15.91
CA GLU A 271 2.92 102.96 14.77
C GLU A 271 3.64 101.68 14.32
N GLY A 272 4.96 101.64 14.27
CA GLY A 272 5.73 100.45 13.93
C GLY A 272 5.58 99.33 14.96
N ALA A 273 5.70 99.73 16.25
CA ALA A 273 5.52 98.70 17.32
C ALA A 273 4.12 98.14 17.34
N GLN A 274 3.09 98.97 17.07
CA GLN A 274 1.69 98.45 16.94
C GLN A 274 1.55 97.54 15.78
N ALA A 275 2.10 97.86 14.60
CA ALA A 275 2.02 96.93 13.43
C ALA A 275 2.65 95.57 13.71
N PHE A 276 3.76 95.52 14.43
CA PHE A 276 4.38 94.25 14.86
C PHE A 276 3.53 93.55 15.90
N ALA A 277 2.88 94.25 16.83
CA ALA A 277 1.95 93.66 17.79
C ALA A 277 0.75 93.05 17.11
N ASP A 278 0.14 93.72 16.12
CA ASP A 278 -1.01 93.25 15.35
C ASP A 278 -0.68 91.96 14.56
N VAL A 279 0.52 91.90 13.95
CA VAL A 279 1.01 90.71 13.30
C VAL A 279 1.22 89.57 14.32
N ALA A 280 1.79 89.86 15.47
CA ALA A 280 1.99 88.93 16.55
C ALA A 280 0.70 88.35 17.08
N GLU A 281 -0.33 89.20 17.25
CA GLU A 281 -1.67 88.80 17.66
C GLU A 281 -2.34 87.90 16.57
N SER A 282 -2.26 88.32 15.32
CA SER A 282 -2.78 87.50 14.20
C SER A 282 -2.13 86.09 14.12
N VAL A 283 -0.84 86.00 14.34
CA VAL A 283 -0.10 84.72 14.40
C VAL A 283 -0.55 83.91 15.61
N ARG A 284 -0.75 84.57 16.77
CA ARG A 284 -1.22 83.91 18.00
C ARG A 284 -2.61 83.33 17.80
N ASP A 285 -3.54 84.06 17.21
CA ASP A 285 -4.87 83.55 16.88
C ASP A 285 -4.86 82.30 15.97
N VAL A 286 -4.01 82.29 14.95
CA VAL A 286 -3.81 81.16 14.07
C VAL A 286 -3.21 79.98 14.84
N LEU A 287 -2.32 80.17 15.77
CA LEU A 287 -1.77 79.08 16.57
C LEU A 287 -2.76 78.51 17.58
N ASP A 288 -3.57 79.37 18.20
CA ASP A 288 -4.59 78.95 19.19
C ASP A 288 -5.81 78.26 18.55
N SER A 289 -6.19 78.67 17.35
CA SER A 289 -7.26 78.03 16.60
C SER A 289 -6.99 76.51 16.20
N ARG A 290 -5.74 76.09 16.37
CA ARG A 290 -5.30 74.71 15.98
C ARG A 290 -4.93 73.82 17.19
N SER A 291 -5.58 73.98 18.31
CA SER A 291 -5.32 73.25 19.55
C SER A 291 -5.53 71.75 19.48
N ASN A 292 -6.24 71.21 18.45
CA ASN A 292 -6.53 69.78 18.31
C ASN A 292 -5.46 68.94 17.60
N GLU A 293 -4.37 69.55 17.08
CA GLU A 293 -3.37 68.82 16.29
C GLU A 293 -2.55 67.84 17.15
N ALA A 294 -2.39 68.07 18.44
CA ALA A 294 -1.74 67.15 19.37
C ALA A 294 -2.60 65.87 19.57
N GLN A 295 -3.91 66.01 19.73
CA GLN A 295 -4.83 64.89 19.85
C GLN A 295 -4.90 64.08 18.56
N GLU A 296 -4.94 64.78 17.39
CA GLU A 296 -4.89 64.11 16.09
C GLU A 296 -3.63 63.24 15.93
N ARG A 297 -2.48 63.75 16.41
CA ARG A 297 -1.22 62.99 16.38
C ARG A 297 -1.31 61.75 17.24
N GLU A 298 -1.80 61.85 18.46
CA GLU A 298 -1.94 60.73 19.38
C GLU A 298 -2.88 59.65 18.80
N ASP A 299 -4.00 60.05 18.18
CA ASP A 299 -4.94 59.13 17.53
C ASP A 299 -4.31 58.40 16.32
N LEU A 300 -3.52 59.12 15.51
CA LEU A 300 -2.80 58.54 14.37
C LEU A 300 -1.71 57.57 14.82
N GLU A 301 -0.94 57.93 15.87
CA GLU A 301 0.08 57.05 16.47
C GLU A 301 -0.54 55.78 17.05
N ALA A 302 -1.66 55.89 17.75
CA ALA A 302 -2.40 54.75 18.29
C ALA A 302 -2.91 53.83 17.15
N ARG A 303 -3.43 54.41 16.07
CA ARG A 303 -3.92 53.65 14.91
C ARG A 303 -2.77 52.96 14.17
N LEU A 304 -1.65 53.62 13.96
CA LEU A 304 -0.44 53.07 13.38
C LEU A 304 0.09 51.89 14.23
N GLY A 305 0.14 52.10 15.56
CA GLY A 305 0.54 51.07 16.52
C GLY A 305 -0.37 49.81 16.44
N ALA A 306 -1.66 50.04 16.25
CA ALA A 306 -2.62 48.94 16.09
C ALA A 306 -2.42 48.15 14.77
N VAL A 307 -2.13 48.83 13.65
CA VAL A 307 -1.82 48.16 12.37
C VAL A 307 -0.53 47.31 12.51
N ARG A 308 0.52 47.88 13.12
CA ARG A 308 1.78 47.15 13.36
C ARG A 308 1.61 45.97 14.31
N ARG A 309 0.76 46.08 15.31
CA ARG A 309 0.38 44.97 16.20
C ARG A 309 -0.35 43.87 15.45
N LEU A 310 -1.28 44.21 14.57
CA LEU A 310 -1.99 43.24 13.72
C LEU A 310 -1.01 42.43 12.87
N LYS A 311 -0.09 43.10 12.15
CA LYS A 311 0.92 42.41 11.31
C LYS A 311 1.82 41.50 12.14
N ARG A 312 2.21 41.90 13.34
CA ARG A 312 3.05 41.11 14.24
C ARG A 312 2.31 39.84 14.74
N LEU A 313 1.04 39.97 15.15
CA LEU A 313 0.23 38.88 15.66
C LEU A 313 -0.10 37.86 14.57
N SER A 314 -0.32 38.31 13.34
CA SER A 314 -0.60 37.42 12.18
C SER A 314 0.66 36.91 11.49
N GLY A 315 1.85 37.48 11.80
CA GLY A 315 3.11 37.16 11.13
C GLY A 315 3.18 37.64 9.68
N THR A 316 2.37 38.65 9.30
CA THR A 316 2.29 39.20 7.94
C THR A 316 3.15 40.46 7.80
N ARG A 317 3.52 40.82 6.58
CA ARG A 317 4.36 41.98 6.28
C ARG A 317 3.59 43.16 5.69
N THR A 318 2.56 42.85 4.90
CA THR A 318 1.73 43.86 4.24
C THR A 318 0.27 43.76 4.68
N GLU A 319 -0.52 44.79 4.42
CA GLU A 319 -1.97 44.80 4.68
C GLU A 319 -2.70 43.81 3.80
N GLU A 320 -2.27 43.57 2.55
CA GLU A 320 -2.84 42.58 1.65
C GLU A 320 -2.64 41.18 2.21
N GLU A 321 -1.43 40.84 2.70
CA GLU A 321 -1.16 39.57 3.36
C GLU A 321 -2.00 39.42 4.64
N LEU A 322 -2.18 40.47 5.41
CA LEU A 322 -3.02 40.49 6.61
C LEU A 322 -4.48 40.19 6.26
N LEU A 323 -5.01 40.84 5.24
CA LEU A 323 -6.40 40.61 4.79
C LEU A 323 -6.62 39.20 4.21
N ALA A 324 -5.64 38.67 3.49
CA ALA A 324 -5.63 37.29 3.03
C ALA A 324 -5.59 36.32 4.21
N TRP A 325 -4.68 36.54 5.16
CA TRP A 325 -4.58 35.74 6.38
C TRP A 325 -5.89 35.74 7.19
N CYS A 326 -6.58 36.89 7.28
CA CYS A 326 -7.88 36.98 7.95
C CYS A 326 -8.97 36.15 7.28
N ARG A 327 -8.99 36.12 5.95
CA ARG A 327 -9.94 35.26 5.20
C ARG A 327 -9.66 33.78 5.47
N ASP A 328 -8.40 33.36 5.28
CA ASP A 328 -7.98 31.98 5.53
C ASP A 328 -8.24 31.56 6.99
N ALA A 329 -8.01 32.47 7.94
CA ALA A 329 -8.29 32.22 9.36
C ALA A 329 -9.77 32.03 9.64
N SER A 330 -10.64 32.89 9.07
CA SER A 330 -12.08 32.78 9.25
C SER A 330 -12.63 31.46 8.68
N GLU A 331 -12.26 31.10 7.45
CA GLU A 331 -12.64 29.83 6.82
C GLU A 331 -12.12 28.63 7.61
N SER A 332 -10.89 28.72 8.13
CA SER A 332 -10.27 27.65 8.94
C SER A 332 -10.98 27.46 10.27
N LEU A 333 -11.39 28.55 10.92
CA LEU A 333 -12.14 28.48 12.19
C LEU A 333 -13.57 27.92 11.97
N GLU A 334 -14.24 28.32 10.91
CA GLU A 334 -15.55 27.75 10.54
C GLU A 334 -15.44 26.24 10.27
N TRP A 335 -14.41 25.81 9.52
CA TRP A 335 -14.13 24.39 9.32
C TRP A 335 -13.83 23.68 10.65
N LEU A 336 -13.08 24.30 11.56
CA LEU A 336 -12.76 23.74 12.86
C LEU A 336 -14.04 23.44 13.66
N GLU A 337 -14.97 24.38 13.71
CA GLU A 337 -16.27 24.20 14.38
C GLU A 337 -17.09 23.10 13.73
N ALA A 338 -17.22 23.10 12.40
CA ALA A 338 -17.96 22.08 11.67
C ALA A 338 -17.33 20.68 11.80
N SER A 339 -16.01 20.60 11.94
CA SER A 339 -15.27 19.33 12.05
C SER A 339 -15.56 18.56 13.33
N TYR A 340 -16.02 19.20 14.39
CA TYR A 340 -16.30 18.51 15.67
C TYR A 340 -17.40 17.46 15.53
N ALA A 341 -18.51 17.79 14.90
CA ALA A 341 -19.62 16.86 14.70
C ALA A 341 -19.20 15.68 13.81
N GLN A 342 -18.47 15.95 12.72
CA GLN A 342 -18.00 14.93 11.81
C GLN A 342 -16.96 13.99 12.45
N LEU A 343 -16.08 14.52 13.32
CA LEU A 343 -15.13 13.71 14.09
C LEU A 343 -15.85 12.75 15.04
N GLU A 344 -16.85 13.24 15.78
CA GLU A 344 -17.61 12.41 16.71
C GLU A 344 -18.36 11.30 15.97
N GLU A 345 -19.05 11.63 14.87
CA GLU A 345 -19.75 10.65 14.02
C GLU A 345 -18.78 9.59 13.47
N THR A 346 -17.64 10.04 12.90
CA THR A 346 -16.63 9.12 12.34
C THR A 346 -16.02 8.24 13.43
N ALA A 347 -15.76 8.80 14.62
CA ALA A 347 -15.23 8.04 15.76
C ALA A 347 -16.22 7.00 16.26
N GLN A 348 -17.51 7.35 16.34
CA GLN A 348 -18.56 6.41 16.71
C GLN A 348 -18.66 5.28 15.69
N ARG A 349 -18.70 5.62 14.39
CA ARG A 349 -18.73 4.63 13.31
C ARG A 349 -17.52 3.69 13.34
N ALA A 350 -16.32 4.23 13.59
CA ALA A 350 -15.11 3.41 13.75
C ALA A 350 -15.25 2.43 14.94
N ARG A 351 -15.81 2.86 16.07
CA ARG A 351 -16.05 2.00 17.26
C ARG A 351 -17.03 0.87 16.94
N GLU A 352 -18.14 1.18 16.28
CA GLU A 352 -19.15 0.19 15.87
C GLU A 352 -18.58 -0.84 14.89
N LEU A 353 -17.84 -0.39 13.85
CA LEU A 353 -17.17 -1.29 12.90
C LEU A 353 -16.15 -2.20 13.59
N LYS A 354 -15.34 -1.68 14.52
CA LYS A 354 -14.38 -2.48 15.30
C LYS A 354 -15.07 -3.51 16.17
N LYS A 355 -16.18 -3.16 16.81
CA LYS A 355 -17.00 -4.09 17.61
C LYS A 355 -17.58 -5.19 16.69
N ARG A 356 -18.12 -4.84 15.53
CA ARG A 356 -18.64 -5.81 14.55
C ARG A 356 -17.53 -6.72 14.04
N ALA A 357 -16.36 -6.17 13.68
CA ALA A 357 -15.20 -6.95 13.24
C ALA A 357 -14.75 -7.96 14.30
N SER A 358 -14.73 -7.57 15.58
CA SER A 358 -14.39 -8.46 16.68
C SER A 358 -15.39 -9.61 16.85
N ALA A 359 -16.68 -9.33 16.71
CA ALA A 359 -17.72 -10.35 16.78
C ALA A 359 -17.62 -11.37 15.61
N LEU A 360 -17.39 -10.86 14.39
CA LEU A 360 -17.16 -11.69 13.20
C LEU A 360 -15.89 -12.55 13.34
N ALA A 361 -14.81 -12.01 13.91
CA ALA A 361 -13.59 -12.76 14.16
C ALA A 361 -13.79 -13.91 15.16
N LEU A 362 -14.63 -13.73 16.16
CA LEU A 362 -15.00 -14.81 17.10
C LEU A 362 -15.82 -15.91 16.40
N ALA A 363 -16.83 -15.53 15.62
CA ALA A 363 -17.62 -16.48 14.84
C ALA A 363 -16.74 -17.26 13.86
N LEU A 364 -15.82 -16.57 13.17
CA LEU A 364 -14.85 -17.18 12.26
C LEU A 364 -13.93 -18.18 12.98
N ARG A 365 -13.47 -17.86 14.18
CA ARG A 365 -12.65 -18.77 15.00
C ARG A 365 -13.38 -20.07 15.31
N GLU A 366 -14.65 -20.03 15.72
CA GLU A 366 -15.41 -21.23 16.03
C GLU A 366 -15.66 -22.08 14.78
N GLY A 367 -16.03 -21.46 13.64
CA GLY A 367 -16.17 -22.15 12.38
C GLY A 367 -14.87 -22.82 11.90
N ARG A 368 -13.72 -22.15 12.06
CA ARG A 368 -12.39 -22.69 11.75
C ARG A 368 -12.03 -23.88 12.64
N ARG A 369 -12.34 -23.82 13.95
CA ARG A 369 -12.10 -24.93 14.86
C ARG A 369 -12.91 -26.16 14.48
N SER A 370 -14.18 -25.98 14.14
CA SER A 370 -15.02 -27.08 13.67
C SER A 370 -14.48 -27.69 12.37
N ALA A 371 -14.14 -26.84 11.39
CA ALA A 371 -13.58 -27.27 10.10
C ALA A 371 -12.23 -27.98 10.27
N SER A 372 -11.36 -27.50 11.18
CA SER A 372 -10.05 -28.12 11.43
C SER A 372 -10.17 -29.51 12.04
N ALA A 373 -11.11 -29.72 12.97
CA ALA A 373 -11.33 -31.03 13.57
C ALA A 373 -11.75 -32.07 12.52
N GLU A 374 -12.61 -31.71 11.57
CA GLU A 374 -13.00 -32.58 10.46
C GLU A 374 -11.84 -32.79 9.46
N LEU A 375 -11.06 -31.76 9.15
CA LEU A 375 -9.86 -31.88 8.33
C LEU A 375 -8.83 -32.82 8.97
N GLU A 376 -8.56 -32.66 10.28
CA GLU A 376 -7.67 -33.53 11.04
C GLU A 376 -8.10 -34.99 10.97
N ARG A 377 -9.38 -35.25 11.16
CA ARG A 377 -9.93 -36.61 11.08
C ARG A 377 -9.69 -37.22 9.69
N ARG A 378 -10.07 -36.52 8.62
CA ARG A 378 -9.91 -37.02 7.22
C ARG A 378 -8.44 -37.22 6.87
N VAL A 379 -7.57 -36.31 7.22
CA VAL A 379 -6.13 -36.42 6.96
C VAL A 379 -5.54 -37.62 7.71
N ASN A 380 -5.86 -37.79 8.99
CA ASN A 380 -5.34 -38.92 9.80
C ASN A 380 -5.83 -40.26 9.29
N ASP A 381 -7.09 -40.38 8.84
CA ASP A 381 -7.60 -41.59 8.21
C ASP A 381 -6.80 -41.96 6.94
N LEU A 382 -6.35 -40.96 6.17
CA LEU A 382 -5.57 -41.19 4.95
C LEU A 382 -4.09 -41.50 5.27
N LEU A 383 -3.48 -40.87 6.29
CA LEU A 383 -2.07 -41.08 6.62
C LEU A 383 -1.73 -42.53 6.96
N ALA A 384 -2.61 -43.25 7.64
CA ALA A 384 -2.44 -44.67 7.93
C ALA A 384 -2.33 -45.50 6.64
N GLY A 385 -3.18 -45.19 5.63
CA GLY A 385 -3.11 -45.85 4.33
C GLY A 385 -1.92 -45.44 3.46
N LEU A 386 -1.24 -44.36 3.79
CA LEU A 386 -0.08 -43.84 3.06
C LEU A 386 1.27 -44.26 3.71
N GLY A 387 1.29 -45.30 4.54
CA GLY A 387 2.50 -45.78 5.21
C GLY A 387 3.06 -44.83 6.27
N MET A 388 2.18 -44.01 6.89
CA MET A 388 2.49 -43.13 8.00
C MET A 388 1.78 -43.55 9.29
N GLU A 389 1.79 -44.85 9.55
CA GLU A 389 1.19 -45.41 10.76
C GLU A 389 1.82 -44.83 12.02
N GLY A 390 0.99 -44.44 13.00
CA GLY A 390 1.44 -43.80 14.23
C GLY A 390 1.85 -42.32 14.08
N THR A 391 1.62 -41.73 12.90
CA THR A 391 1.74 -40.28 12.68
C THR A 391 0.38 -39.62 12.83
N VAL A 392 0.32 -38.53 13.60
CA VAL A 392 -0.89 -37.77 13.84
C VAL A 392 -0.68 -36.34 13.35
N PHE A 393 -1.56 -35.91 12.43
CA PHE A 393 -1.69 -34.54 11.99
C PHE A 393 -2.68 -33.77 12.87
N SER A 394 -2.36 -32.53 13.22
CA SER A 394 -3.26 -31.63 13.95
C SER A 394 -3.05 -30.18 13.55
N VAL A 395 -4.09 -29.35 13.78
CA VAL A 395 -4.09 -27.91 13.50
C VAL A 395 -4.14 -27.13 14.80
N ARG A 396 -3.16 -26.29 15.02
CA ARG A 396 -3.12 -25.41 16.19
C ARG A 396 -3.43 -23.99 15.76
N PHE A 397 -4.39 -23.35 16.42
CA PHE A 397 -4.65 -21.92 16.25
C PHE A 397 -3.86 -21.10 17.26
N LYS A 398 -3.11 -20.12 16.76
CA LYS A 398 -2.39 -19.14 17.55
C LYS A 398 -3.14 -17.81 17.45
N ALA A 399 -3.59 -17.30 18.59
CA ALA A 399 -4.22 -15.98 18.64
C ALA A 399 -3.22 -14.87 18.31
N LEU A 400 -3.67 -13.90 17.54
CA LEU A 400 -2.91 -12.70 17.19
C LEU A 400 -3.21 -11.57 18.18
N ASP A 401 -2.21 -10.75 18.48
CA ASP A 401 -2.36 -9.56 19.33
C ASP A 401 -3.27 -8.49 18.71
N LYS A 402 -3.35 -8.48 17.38
CA LYS A 402 -4.16 -7.53 16.62
C LYS A 402 -5.01 -8.25 15.59
N LEU A 403 -6.26 -7.83 15.49
CA LEU A 403 -7.15 -8.27 14.43
C LEU A 403 -6.58 -7.91 13.05
N ARG A 404 -6.56 -8.88 12.17
CA ARG A 404 -6.20 -8.74 10.75
C ARG A 404 -7.42 -8.87 9.85
N ARG A 405 -7.26 -8.54 8.59
CA ARG A 405 -8.28 -8.73 7.56
C ARG A 405 -8.73 -10.20 7.43
N SER A 406 -7.85 -11.16 7.75
CA SER A 406 -8.08 -12.60 7.76
C SER A 406 -8.63 -13.14 9.09
N GLY A 407 -8.82 -12.31 10.10
CA GLY A 407 -9.26 -12.72 11.45
C GLY A 407 -8.24 -12.45 12.54
N ALA A 408 -8.46 -13.08 13.68
CA ALA A 408 -7.64 -12.91 14.88
C ALA A 408 -6.73 -14.11 15.17
N ASP A 409 -6.59 -15.05 14.23
CA ASP A 409 -5.83 -16.28 14.43
C ASP A 409 -4.95 -16.59 13.23
N GLU A 410 -3.83 -17.25 13.49
CA GLU A 410 -3.01 -17.98 12.53
C GLU A 410 -3.19 -19.48 12.75
N ALA A 411 -3.18 -20.28 11.68
CA ALA A 411 -3.19 -21.72 11.75
C ALA A 411 -1.78 -22.26 11.58
N GLU A 412 -1.40 -23.20 12.44
CA GLU A 412 -0.13 -23.93 12.36
C GLU A 412 -0.43 -25.42 12.22
N PHE A 413 0.09 -26.07 11.17
CA PHE A 413 0.01 -27.50 10.97
C PHE A 413 1.12 -28.19 11.76
N LEU A 414 0.72 -29.15 12.57
CA LEU A 414 1.60 -29.94 13.43
C LEU A 414 1.57 -31.39 13.01
N LEU A 415 2.70 -32.05 13.18
CA LEU A 415 2.86 -33.49 12.99
C LEU A 415 3.44 -34.11 14.26
N SER A 416 2.89 -35.23 14.69
CA SER A 416 3.42 -36.03 15.78
C SER A 416 3.72 -37.43 15.29
N THR A 417 4.97 -37.90 15.47
CA THR A 417 5.41 -39.25 15.09
C THR A 417 6.19 -39.83 16.26
N GLY A 418 5.57 -40.80 16.95
CA GLY A 418 6.11 -41.39 18.15
C GLY A 418 6.40 -40.34 19.26
N LYS A 419 7.69 -40.12 19.59
CA LYS A 419 8.10 -39.14 20.62
C LYS A 419 8.38 -37.73 20.07
N ARG A 420 8.30 -37.54 18.75
CA ARG A 420 8.56 -36.24 18.10
C ARG A 420 7.22 -35.56 17.81
N SER A 421 7.07 -34.32 18.22
CA SER A 421 5.92 -33.49 17.92
C SER A 421 6.37 -32.07 17.66
N GLY A 422 5.82 -31.44 16.63
CA GLY A 422 6.14 -30.07 16.28
C GLY A 422 5.52 -29.66 14.94
N ARG A 423 5.94 -28.50 14.46
CA ARG A 423 5.53 -28.01 13.14
C ARG A 423 5.95 -28.99 12.06
N VAL A 424 5.07 -29.18 11.07
CA VAL A 424 5.32 -30.06 9.92
C VAL A 424 6.70 -29.84 9.31
N GLU A 425 7.12 -28.60 9.16
CA GLU A 425 8.42 -28.17 8.61
C GLU A 425 9.64 -28.77 9.33
N LYS A 426 9.50 -29.04 10.64
CA LYS A 426 10.61 -29.48 11.49
C LYS A 426 10.63 -30.97 11.73
N ILE A 427 9.50 -31.61 11.51
CA ILE A 427 9.30 -33.03 11.90
C ILE A 427 9.29 -33.94 10.66
N ALA A 428 8.63 -33.51 9.57
CA ALA A 428 8.44 -34.35 8.39
C ALA A 428 9.74 -34.43 7.53
N SER A 429 10.07 -35.64 7.09
CA SER A 429 11.01 -35.86 5.98
C SER A 429 10.36 -35.49 4.64
N GLY A 430 11.16 -35.34 3.57
CA GLY A 430 10.63 -34.99 2.24
C GLY A 430 9.51 -35.92 1.77
N GLY A 431 9.68 -37.24 1.90
CA GLY A 431 8.65 -38.21 1.55
C GLY A 431 7.40 -38.14 2.45
N GLU A 432 7.56 -37.93 3.77
CA GLU A 432 6.42 -37.73 4.68
C GLU A 432 5.63 -36.46 4.35
N LEU A 433 6.33 -35.40 3.96
CA LEU A 433 5.71 -34.15 3.56
C LEU A 433 4.90 -34.29 2.26
N SER A 434 5.43 -35.02 1.27
CA SER A 434 4.69 -35.33 0.02
C SER A 434 3.42 -36.10 0.29
N ARG A 435 3.46 -37.12 1.17
CA ARG A 435 2.31 -37.91 1.56
C ARG A 435 1.28 -37.10 2.36
N LEU A 436 1.73 -36.28 3.29
CA LEU A 436 0.84 -35.35 3.99
C LEU A 436 0.15 -34.38 3.03
N LEU A 437 0.89 -33.85 2.03
CA LEU A 437 0.30 -33.03 0.98
C LEU A 437 -0.77 -33.77 0.19
N LEU A 438 -0.49 -35.01 -0.19
CA LEU A 438 -1.49 -35.85 -0.88
C LEU A 438 -2.74 -36.08 -0.01
N ALA A 439 -2.55 -36.39 1.28
CA ALA A 439 -3.67 -36.56 2.22
C ALA A 439 -4.49 -35.27 2.38
N LEU A 440 -3.82 -34.12 2.46
CA LEU A 440 -4.48 -32.82 2.50
C LEU A 440 -5.26 -32.55 1.21
N GLN A 441 -4.68 -32.77 0.03
CA GLN A 441 -5.37 -32.56 -1.26
C GLN A 441 -6.63 -33.44 -1.38
N LEU A 442 -6.57 -34.70 -0.96
CA LEU A 442 -7.71 -35.59 -0.91
C LEU A 442 -8.80 -35.13 0.06
N SER A 443 -8.39 -34.46 1.16
CA SER A 443 -9.30 -33.98 2.21
C SER A 443 -9.97 -32.63 1.88
N LEU A 444 -9.41 -31.87 0.94
CA LEU A 444 -9.93 -30.57 0.55
C LEU A 444 -11.15 -30.69 -0.38
N PRO A 445 -12.09 -29.73 -0.35
CA PRO A 445 -13.24 -29.71 -1.27
C PRO A 445 -12.80 -29.37 -2.71
N ASP A 446 -13.55 -29.90 -3.70
CA ASP A 446 -13.26 -29.79 -5.14
C ASP A 446 -12.98 -28.35 -5.61
N PRO A 447 -13.75 -27.31 -5.21
CA PRO A 447 -13.49 -25.94 -5.65
C PRO A 447 -12.12 -25.39 -5.25
N TRP A 448 -11.43 -26.04 -4.31
CA TRP A 448 -10.11 -25.64 -3.83
C TRP A 448 -8.96 -26.34 -4.56
N LEU A 449 -9.27 -27.46 -5.25
CA LEU A 449 -8.29 -28.17 -6.06
C LEU A 449 -8.04 -27.39 -7.36
N PRO A 450 -6.78 -27.18 -7.75
CA PRO A 450 -6.49 -26.63 -9.05
C PRO A 450 -6.91 -27.60 -10.15
N PRO A 451 -7.24 -27.14 -11.36
CA PRO A 451 -7.60 -27.99 -12.48
C PRO A 451 -6.55 -29.04 -12.86
N THR A 452 -5.27 -28.76 -12.55
CA THR A 452 -4.13 -29.67 -12.81
C THR A 452 -3.19 -29.72 -11.61
N LEU A 453 -2.89 -30.93 -11.15
CA LEU A 453 -1.88 -31.22 -10.12
C LEU A 453 -0.74 -32.03 -10.72
N VAL A 454 0.49 -31.64 -10.44
CA VAL A 454 1.70 -32.36 -10.84
C VAL A 454 2.40 -32.87 -9.58
N PHE A 455 2.72 -34.15 -9.56
CA PHE A 455 3.47 -34.78 -8.49
C PHE A 455 4.79 -35.32 -9.04
N ASP A 456 5.88 -35.07 -8.30
CA ASP A 456 7.20 -35.60 -8.62
C ASP A 456 7.66 -36.51 -7.50
N GLU A 457 7.85 -37.80 -7.82
CA GLU A 457 8.38 -38.83 -6.93
C GLU A 457 7.71 -38.91 -5.54
N VAL A 458 6.36 -38.93 -5.49
CA VAL A 458 5.58 -39.00 -4.21
C VAL A 458 5.91 -40.27 -3.43
N GLU A 459 6.31 -41.33 -4.15
CA GLU A 459 6.70 -42.64 -3.62
C GLU A 459 8.11 -42.66 -3.04
N ALA A 460 8.88 -41.56 -3.09
CA ALA A 460 10.27 -41.52 -2.58
C ALA A 460 10.35 -42.03 -1.13
N GLY A 461 11.13 -43.09 -0.92
CA GLY A 461 11.29 -43.74 0.38
C GLY A 461 10.15 -44.66 0.79
N LEU A 462 9.17 -44.93 -0.11
CA LEU A 462 8.18 -45.99 0.07
C LEU A 462 8.61 -47.26 -0.62
N GLY A 463 8.29 -48.40 -0.01
CA GLY A 463 8.44 -49.73 -0.63
C GLY A 463 7.14 -50.50 -0.60
N GLY A 464 6.99 -51.39 -1.58
CA GLY A 464 5.92 -52.41 -1.59
C GLY A 464 4.50 -51.85 -1.44
N ARG A 465 3.81 -52.26 -0.38
CA ARG A 465 2.38 -51.97 -0.17
C ARG A 465 2.08 -50.48 -0.05
N ALA A 466 2.95 -49.70 0.55
CA ALA A 466 2.71 -48.26 0.75
C ALA A 466 2.76 -47.48 -0.58
N ALA A 467 3.64 -47.87 -1.51
CA ALA A 467 3.69 -47.27 -2.85
C ALA A 467 2.39 -47.57 -3.63
N VAL A 468 1.90 -48.80 -3.60
CA VAL A 468 0.64 -49.17 -4.25
C VAL A 468 -0.53 -48.37 -3.70
N LEU A 469 -0.66 -48.23 -2.38
CA LEU A 469 -1.74 -47.46 -1.75
C LEU A 469 -1.64 -45.96 -2.11
N SER A 470 -0.42 -45.38 -2.19
CA SER A 470 -0.22 -44.02 -2.66
C SER A 470 -0.68 -43.85 -4.11
N GLY A 471 -0.37 -44.81 -4.97
CA GLY A 471 -0.84 -44.84 -6.36
C GLY A 471 -2.37 -44.88 -6.48
N GLN A 472 -3.02 -45.72 -5.70
CA GLN A 472 -4.50 -45.79 -5.65
C GLN A 472 -5.10 -44.46 -5.18
N LYS A 473 -4.49 -43.79 -4.18
CA LYS A 473 -4.96 -42.46 -3.72
C LYS A 473 -4.74 -41.38 -4.77
N LEU A 474 -3.68 -41.43 -5.55
CA LEU A 474 -3.45 -40.53 -6.70
C LEU A 474 -4.50 -40.79 -7.80
N LYS A 475 -4.82 -42.06 -8.06
CA LYS A 475 -5.90 -42.46 -8.99
C LYS A 475 -7.27 -41.94 -8.51
N GLU A 476 -7.58 -42.05 -7.23
CA GLU A 476 -8.78 -41.46 -6.63
C GLU A 476 -8.83 -39.94 -6.82
N LEU A 477 -7.73 -39.24 -6.55
CA LEU A 477 -7.59 -37.78 -6.73
C LEU A 477 -7.79 -37.39 -8.21
N SER A 478 -7.31 -38.22 -9.14
CA SER A 478 -7.41 -37.95 -10.58
C SER A 478 -8.84 -37.99 -11.14
N ARG A 479 -9.80 -38.55 -10.40
CA ARG A 479 -11.24 -38.47 -10.73
C ARG A 479 -11.84 -37.09 -10.48
N ARG A 480 -11.18 -36.30 -9.61
CA ARG A 480 -11.64 -34.95 -9.20
C ARG A 480 -10.88 -33.82 -9.93
N THR A 481 -9.63 -34.06 -10.28
CA THR A 481 -8.76 -33.09 -10.96
C THR A 481 -7.75 -33.83 -11.84
N GLN A 482 -7.22 -33.18 -12.88
CA GLN A 482 -6.16 -33.79 -13.69
C GLN A 482 -4.89 -33.96 -12.84
N VAL A 483 -4.32 -35.17 -12.86
CA VAL A 483 -3.08 -35.51 -12.14
C VAL A 483 -2.00 -35.90 -13.13
N ILE A 484 -0.86 -35.28 -13.08
CA ILE A 484 0.37 -35.63 -13.82
C ILE A 484 1.39 -36.11 -12.78
N LEU A 485 1.85 -37.35 -12.94
CA LEU A 485 2.76 -37.98 -12.00
C LEU A 485 4.05 -38.44 -12.67
N VAL A 486 5.17 -38.00 -12.16
CA VAL A 486 6.48 -38.59 -12.49
C VAL A 486 6.79 -39.66 -11.49
N THR A 487 7.00 -40.91 -11.97
CA THR A 487 7.24 -42.06 -11.09
C THR A 487 8.29 -43.00 -11.67
N HIS A 488 8.96 -43.72 -10.79
CA HIS A 488 9.83 -44.86 -11.11
C HIS A 488 9.24 -46.18 -10.64
N GLU A 489 8.07 -46.18 -10.00
CA GLU A 489 7.36 -47.37 -9.50
C GLU A 489 6.40 -47.97 -10.54
N ALA A 490 6.66 -49.21 -10.97
CA ALA A 490 5.86 -49.90 -11.97
C ALA A 490 4.40 -50.06 -11.55
N SER A 491 4.15 -50.38 -10.28
CA SER A 491 2.80 -50.53 -9.71
C SER A 491 1.95 -49.27 -9.78
N ILE A 492 2.58 -48.11 -9.63
CA ILE A 492 1.93 -46.79 -9.75
C ILE A 492 1.74 -46.43 -11.23
N ALA A 493 2.76 -46.66 -12.06
CA ALA A 493 2.71 -46.39 -13.48
C ALA A 493 1.60 -47.17 -14.20
N ALA A 494 1.31 -48.39 -13.74
CA ALA A 494 0.22 -49.20 -14.28
C ALA A 494 -1.19 -48.60 -14.08
N LEU A 495 -1.40 -47.77 -13.01
CA LEU A 495 -2.67 -47.12 -12.70
C LEU A 495 -2.97 -45.90 -13.59
N GLY A 496 -2.01 -45.38 -14.37
CA GLY A 496 -2.19 -44.22 -15.25
C GLY A 496 -3.26 -44.44 -16.32
N ASP A 497 -4.11 -43.45 -16.58
CA ASP A 497 -5.02 -43.44 -17.75
C ASP A 497 -4.24 -43.20 -19.04
N SER A 498 -3.19 -42.36 -18.95
CA SER A 498 -2.24 -42.10 -20.04
C SER A 498 -0.82 -42.33 -19.55
N HIS A 499 0.04 -42.82 -20.43
CA HIS A 499 1.43 -43.12 -20.09
C HIS A 499 2.38 -42.43 -21.08
N ILE A 500 3.28 -41.60 -20.56
CA ILE A 500 4.31 -40.90 -21.32
C ILE A 500 5.67 -41.51 -20.96
N LEU A 501 6.39 -41.99 -21.96
CA LEU A 501 7.73 -42.53 -21.84
C LEU A 501 8.77 -41.50 -22.24
N VAL A 502 9.77 -41.30 -21.39
CA VAL A 502 10.94 -40.47 -21.66
C VAL A 502 12.16 -41.39 -21.80
N ARG A 503 12.74 -41.46 -23.00
CA ARG A 503 13.91 -42.29 -23.31
C ARG A 503 15.06 -41.41 -23.83
N ARG A 504 16.29 -41.79 -23.58
CA ARG A 504 17.45 -41.14 -24.14
C ARG A 504 17.97 -41.88 -25.36
N GLU A 505 17.97 -41.27 -26.53
CA GLU A 505 18.48 -41.84 -27.76
C GLU A 505 19.39 -40.80 -28.46
N GLY A 506 20.59 -41.23 -28.86
CA GLY A 506 21.53 -40.38 -29.58
C GLY A 506 21.96 -39.11 -28.83
N GLY A 507 21.82 -39.06 -27.50
CA GLY A 507 22.14 -37.88 -26.70
C GLY A 507 20.94 -36.93 -26.48
N GLU A 508 19.81 -37.17 -27.10
CA GLU A 508 18.55 -36.45 -26.95
C GLU A 508 17.55 -37.19 -26.07
N SER A 509 16.68 -36.45 -25.40
CA SER A 509 15.55 -37.00 -24.68
C SER A 509 14.34 -37.02 -25.59
N LEU A 510 13.92 -38.21 -26.01
CA LEU A 510 12.69 -38.43 -26.77
C LEU A 510 11.54 -38.64 -25.80
N VAL A 511 10.42 -37.98 -26.06
CA VAL A 511 9.23 -38.03 -25.21
C VAL A 511 8.03 -38.42 -26.08
N ARG A 512 7.34 -39.47 -25.69
CA ARG A 512 6.18 -39.98 -26.45
C ARG A 512 5.15 -40.64 -25.55
N ALA A 513 3.91 -40.64 -25.95
CA ALA A 513 2.88 -41.47 -25.37
C ALA A 513 3.10 -42.93 -25.76
N VAL A 514 2.85 -43.86 -24.84
CA VAL A 514 2.94 -45.30 -25.06
C VAL A 514 1.63 -45.98 -24.68
N GLU A 515 1.20 -46.88 -25.51
CA GLU A 515 -0.04 -47.65 -25.36
C GLU A 515 0.18 -49.12 -25.70
N GLY A 516 -0.78 -49.99 -25.38
CA GLY A 516 -0.75 -51.40 -25.73
C GLY A 516 0.52 -52.13 -25.31
N GLU A 517 1.16 -52.87 -26.25
CA GLU A 517 2.37 -53.64 -25.97
C GLU A 517 3.59 -52.75 -25.60
N GLU A 518 3.70 -51.53 -26.14
CA GLU A 518 4.79 -50.61 -25.73
C GLU A 518 4.71 -50.25 -24.25
N ARG A 519 3.48 -50.05 -23.75
CA ARG A 519 3.25 -49.81 -22.33
C ARG A 519 3.60 -51.04 -21.47
N VAL A 520 3.27 -52.25 -21.94
CA VAL A 520 3.68 -53.48 -21.29
C VAL A 520 5.19 -53.61 -21.21
N HIS A 521 5.91 -53.31 -22.30
CA HIS A 521 7.36 -53.35 -22.34
C HIS A 521 8.01 -52.34 -21.35
N GLU A 522 7.46 -51.12 -21.25
CA GLU A 522 7.99 -50.12 -20.28
C GLU A 522 7.74 -50.55 -18.83
N ILE A 523 6.51 -51.06 -18.51
CA ILE A 523 6.24 -51.55 -17.15
C ILE A 523 7.13 -52.79 -16.84
N ALA A 524 7.35 -53.71 -17.81
CA ALA A 524 8.27 -54.84 -17.65
C ALA A 524 9.71 -54.38 -17.40
N ARG A 525 10.19 -53.35 -18.15
CA ARG A 525 11.49 -52.74 -17.92
C ARG A 525 11.61 -52.16 -16.51
N MET A 526 10.57 -51.49 -16.01
CA MET A 526 10.55 -50.91 -14.65
C MET A 526 10.59 -52.01 -13.58
N LEU A 527 9.96 -53.17 -13.83
CA LEU A 527 9.95 -54.29 -12.88
C LEU A 527 11.27 -55.07 -12.81
N SER A 528 11.95 -55.26 -13.94
CA SER A 528 13.07 -56.19 -14.05
C SER A 528 14.35 -55.58 -14.59
N GLY A 529 14.30 -54.31 -15.06
CA GLY A 529 15.40 -53.68 -15.79
C GLY A 529 15.48 -54.09 -17.26
N SER A 530 14.69 -55.10 -17.71
CA SER A 530 14.68 -55.59 -19.09
C SER A 530 13.21 -55.62 -19.65
N PRO A 531 12.96 -54.99 -20.81
CA PRO A 531 11.60 -54.99 -21.42
C PRO A 531 11.21 -56.35 -22.01
N ASP A 532 12.18 -57.21 -22.32
CA ASP A 532 11.98 -58.45 -23.10
C ASP A 532 11.85 -59.71 -22.23
N LEU A 533 11.95 -59.59 -20.90
CA LEU A 533 11.82 -60.71 -19.99
C LEU A 533 10.33 -61.17 -19.92
N ALA A 534 10.07 -62.38 -20.39
CA ALA A 534 8.69 -62.92 -20.50
C ALA A 534 7.89 -62.85 -19.17
N GLU A 535 8.56 -63.23 -18.06
CA GLU A 535 7.96 -63.18 -16.70
C GLU A 535 7.61 -61.75 -16.27
N ALA A 536 8.45 -60.78 -16.62
CA ALA A 536 8.19 -59.36 -16.32
C ALA A 536 7.06 -58.79 -17.17
N GLN A 537 6.96 -59.21 -18.44
CA GLN A 537 5.83 -58.84 -19.33
C GLN A 537 4.52 -59.42 -18.83
N GLU A 538 4.52 -60.70 -18.39
CA GLU A 538 3.32 -61.30 -17.82
C GLU A 538 2.87 -60.57 -16.54
N HIS A 539 3.81 -60.24 -15.68
CA HIS A 539 3.54 -59.42 -14.48
C HIS A 539 3.03 -58.04 -14.84
N ALA A 540 3.62 -57.38 -15.84
CA ALA A 540 3.17 -56.06 -16.34
C ALA A 540 1.73 -56.14 -16.88
N ARG A 541 1.39 -57.16 -17.68
CA ARG A 541 0.00 -57.34 -18.16
C ARG A 541 -0.98 -57.57 -17.02
N ARG A 542 -0.59 -58.29 -15.96
CA ARG A 542 -1.40 -58.46 -14.76
C ARG A 542 -1.69 -57.18 -14.05
N LEU A 543 -0.64 -56.35 -13.78
CA LEU A 543 -0.78 -55.03 -13.16
C LEU A 543 -1.71 -54.11 -13.98
N LEU A 544 -1.53 -54.06 -15.30
CA LEU A 544 -2.37 -53.27 -16.21
C LEU A 544 -3.81 -53.78 -16.26
N GLY A 545 -4.02 -55.12 -16.18
CA GLY A 545 -5.34 -55.72 -16.14
C GLY A 545 -6.10 -55.49 -14.83
N GLU A 546 -5.40 -55.46 -13.70
CA GLU A 546 -5.95 -55.12 -12.39
C GLU A 546 -6.32 -53.62 -12.32
N ALA A 547 -5.45 -52.73 -12.83
CA ALA A 547 -5.69 -51.28 -12.89
C ALA A 547 -6.90 -50.89 -13.77
N GLY A 548 -7.22 -51.68 -14.82
CA GLY A 548 -8.37 -51.46 -15.69
C GLY A 548 -9.71 -51.90 -15.10
N ARG A 549 -9.73 -52.58 -13.95
CA ARG A 549 -10.94 -53.07 -13.27
C ARG A 549 -11.37 -52.17 -12.10
N GLU A 550 -10.52 -51.27 -11.62
CA GLU A 550 -10.80 -50.23 -10.61
C GLU A 550 -11.26 -48.90 -11.26
#